data_9d4e13b4c14f6dbc4d1098ac304d1d20
#
_entry.id   9d4e13b4c14f6dbc4d1098ac304d1d20
#
_cell.length_a   1.000
_cell.length_b   1.000
_cell.length_c   1.000
_cell.angle_alpha   90.00
_cell.angle_beta   90.00
_cell.angle_gamma   90.00
#
_symmetry.space_group_name_H-M   'P 1'
#
loop_
_entity.id
_entity.type
_entity.pdbx_description
1 polymer ?
#
loop_
_entity_poly.entity_id
_entity_poly.type
_entity_poly.pdbx_seq_one_letter_code
_entity_poly.pdbx_strand_id
1 'polypeptide(L)'
;MAMGNAELFAISPGYVSCLSCLNACVLIDLDYGFQGKITLVVHTHSADIVATLIELKREVEHHTKARIKLTIAGGGEAHLLAKELGQAKVGVILNPVRPFPAAWASRRILAGPPLTEDSQIVQLLKHKVTVGVGVLESWEAQNGRLDLGWVAVEAGGRIPKEQALMLGTVNMVKLLGCKEDDLEVDTESVWEDELVATAGGDLLEFGSKIVAVASPRRGFVDVF
;
A
#
# COMPACT_ATOMS: atom_id res chain seq x y z
N MET A 1 20.80 19.23 -8.17
CA MET A 1 20.28 17.88 -8.45
C MET A 1 20.22 17.14 -7.12
N ALA A 2 19.05 17.09 -6.49
CA ALA A 2 18.88 16.28 -5.28
C ALA A 2 18.58 14.85 -5.76
N MET A 3 19.53 13.95 -5.57
CA MET A 3 19.29 12.51 -5.71
C MET A 3 18.25 12.14 -4.66
N GLY A 4 17.07 11.72 -5.11
CA GLY A 4 16.04 11.20 -4.20
C GLY A 4 16.58 9.93 -3.54
N ASN A 5 16.71 9.98 -2.23
CA ASN A 5 17.12 8.83 -1.45
C ASN A 5 16.04 7.75 -1.56
N ALA A 6 16.44 6.54 -1.92
CA ALA A 6 15.61 5.36 -1.77
C ALA A 6 15.96 4.72 -0.42
N GLU A 7 14.97 4.50 0.42
CA GLU A 7 15.14 3.78 1.67
C GLU A 7 14.55 2.38 1.53
N LEU A 8 15.33 1.37 1.87
CA LEU A 8 14.96 -0.04 1.82
C LEU A 8 14.54 -0.50 3.22
N PHE A 9 13.31 -0.97 3.32
CA PHE A 9 12.80 -1.58 4.54
C PHE A 9 12.42 -3.05 4.25
N ALA A 10 13.00 -3.96 5.03
CA ALA A 10 12.54 -5.35 5.08
C ALA A 10 11.64 -5.51 6.31
N ILE A 11 10.38 -5.87 6.10
CA ILE A 11 9.43 -6.11 7.19
C ILE A 11 9.45 -7.61 7.50
N SER A 12 10.10 -7.95 8.60
CA SER A 12 10.03 -9.29 9.22
C SER A 12 9.17 -9.21 10.47
N PRO A 13 8.16 -10.06 10.65
CA PRO A 13 7.39 -10.10 11.89
C PRO A 13 8.27 -10.66 13.01
N GLY A 14 8.81 -9.79 13.87
CA GLY A 14 9.36 -10.25 15.15
C GLY A 14 10.70 -9.71 15.65
N TYR A 15 11.39 -8.78 15.00
CA TYR A 15 12.64 -8.25 15.56
C TYR A 15 12.79 -6.73 15.41
N VAL A 16 12.50 -6.03 16.49
CA VAL A 16 13.00 -4.68 16.75
C VAL A 16 13.75 -4.73 18.06
N SER A 17 15.08 -4.84 17.99
CA SER A 17 16.00 -4.27 19.00
C SER A 17 17.43 -4.72 18.73
N CYS A 18 18.25 -3.86 18.26
CA CYS A 18 19.67 -3.63 18.55
C CYS A 18 20.38 -2.99 17.36
N LEU A 19 20.83 -1.76 17.51
CA LEU A 19 21.56 -0.99 16.48
C LEU A 19 22.90 -1.64 16.03
N SER A 20 23.47 -2.54 16.82
CA SER A 20 24.71 -3.27 16.47
C SER A 20 24.45 -4.52 15.60
N CYS A 21 23.22 -5.02 15.55
CA CYS A 21 22.82 -6.15 14.71
C CYS A 21 22.27 -5.71 13.33
N LEU A 22 22.06 -4.40 13.12
CA LEU A 22 21.39 -3.89 11.94
C LEU A 22 22.04 -4.34 10.64
N ASN A 23 23.36 -4.33 10.54
CA ASN A 23 24.05 -4.73 9.30
C ASN A 23 23.94 -6.23 8.99
N ALA A 24 23.98 -7.09 10.01
CA ALA A 24 23.85 -8.52 9.79
C ALA A 24 22.39 -8.94 9.55
N CYS A 25 21.44 -8.34 10.27
CA CYS A 25 20.01 -8.57 10.06
C CYS A 25 19.55 -8.09 8.68
N VAL A 26 19.98 -6.92 8.21
CA VAL A 26 19.63 -6.39 6.88
C VAL A 26 20.14 -7.33 5.77
N LEU A 27 21.32 -7.91 5.88
CA LEU A 27 21.84 -8.85 4.88
C LEU A 27 21.06 -10.17 4.87
N ILE A 28 20.71 -10.71 6.04
CA ILE A 28 19.91 -11.93 6.16
C ILE A 28 18.49 -11.68 5.61
N ASP A 29 17.87 -10.55 5.94
CA ASP A 29 16.54 -10.19 5.44
C ASP A 29 16.53 -9.99 3.92
N LEU A 30 17.60 -9.43 3.33
CA LEU A 30 17.74 -9.32 1.88
C LEU A 30 17.85 -10.69 1.20
N ASP A 31 18.61 -11.63 1.77
CA ASP A 31 18.70 -12.98 1.23
C ASP A 31 17.34 -13.70 1.23
N TYR A 32 16.56 -13.56 2.31
CA TYR A 32 15.18 -14.07 2.35
C TYR A 32 14.26 -13.36 1.35
N GLY A 33 14.45 -12.05 1.14
CA GLY A 33 13.76 -11.28 0.12
C GLY A 33 14.04 -11.78 -1.29
N PHE A 34 15.32 -12.02 -1.63
CA PHE A 34 15.73 -12.55 -2.92
C PHE A 34 15.28 -13.99 -3.15
N GLN A 35 15.03 -14.76 -2.09
CA GLN A 35 14.40 -16.08 -2.16
C GLN A 35 12.86 -16.02 -2.24
N GLY A 36 12.26 -14.83 -2.19
CA GLY A 36 10.81 -14.62 -2.25
C GLY A 36 10.04 -15.01 -0.99
N LYS A 37 10.75 -15.27 0.12
CA LYS A 37 10.15 -15.66 1.40
C LYS A 37 9.51 -14.49 2.15
N ILE A 38 10.08 -13.30 1.99
CA ILE A 38 9.56 -12.06 2.57
C ILE A 38 9.30 -11.03 1.46
N THR A 39 8.47 -10.04 1.76
CA THR A 39 8.21 -8.93 0.85
C THR A 39 9.25 -7.83 1.04
N LEU A 40 9.89 -7.41 -0.04
CA LEU A 40 10.76 -6.24 -0.06
C LEU A 40 9.91 -4.99 -0.27
N VAL A 41 9.97 -4.05 0.67
CA VAL A 41 9.30 -2.76 0.55
C VAL A 41 10.34 -1.67 0.33
N VAL A 42 10.25 -0.97 -0.79
CA VAL A 42 11.18 0.12 -1.15
C VAL A 42 10.43 1.43 -1.19
N HIS A 43 10.86 2.39 -0.38
CA HIS A 43 10.27 3.72 -0.38
C HIS A 43 10.91 4.61 -1.45
N THR A 44 10.10 4.99 -2.45
CA THR A 44 10.52 5.92 -3.50
C THR A 44 9.33 6.55 -4.21
N HIS A 45 9.52 7.77 -4.69
CA HIS A 45 8.54 8.48 -5.51
C HIS A 45 8.94 8.57 -6.98
N SER A 46 10.22 8.35 -7.30
CA SER A 46 10.78 8.55 -8.63
C SER A 46 10.48 7.37 -9.56
N ALA A 47 9.93 7.66 -10.74
CA ALA A 47 9.70 6.67 -11.78
C ALA A 47 10.99 6.04 -12.29
N ASP A 48 12.08 6.80 -12.32
CA ASP A 48 13.37 6.31 -12.83
C ASP A 48 13.95 5.23 -11.88
N ILE A 49 13.81 5.45 -10.55
CA ILE A 49 14.19 4.44 -9.55
C ILE A 49 13.27 3.23 -9.64
N VAL A 50 11.96 3.44 -9.80
CA VAL A 50 10.99 2.33 -9.96
C VAL A 50 11.31 1.49 -11.20
N ALA A 51 11.66 2.12 -12.33
CA ALA A 51 12.07 1.42 -13.55
C ALA A 51 13.29 0.53 -13.30
N THR A 52 14.32 1.09 -12.65
CA THR A 52 15.54 0.34 -12.29
C THR A 52 15.24 -0.83 -11.35
N LEU A 53 14.34 -0.66 -10.39
CA LEU A 53 13.92 -1.74 -9.48
C LEU A 53 13.17 -2.86 -10.22
N ILE A 54 12.35 -2.53 -11.22
CA ILE A 54 11.65 -3.52 -12.04
C ILE A 54 12.67 -4.34 -12.85
N GLU A 55 13.68 -3.69 -13.43
CA GLU A 55 14.74 -4.38 -14.18
C GLU A 55 15.59 -5.27 -13.27
N LEU A 56 16.02 -4.73 -12.13
CA LEU A 56 16.77 -5.49 -11.12
C LEU A 56 16.00 -6.72 -10.65
N LYS A 57 14.68 -6.55 -10.36
CA LYS A 57 13.81 -7.67 -10.00
C LYS A 57 13.84 -8.76 -11.08
N ARG A 58 13.71 -8.40 -12.36
CA ARG A 58 13.73 -9.35 -13.48
C ARG A 58 15.05 -10.10 -13.57
N GLU A 59 16.17 -9.37 -13.43
CA GLU A 59 17.50 -9.94 -13.47
C GLU A 59 17.74 -10.93 -12.33
N VAL A 60 17.42 -10.55 -11.10
CA VAL A 60 17.56 -11.42 -9.93
C VAL A 60 16.65 -12.65 -10.04
N GLU A 61 15.39 -12.49 -10.44
CA GLU A 61 14.48 -13.63 -10.67
C GLU A 61 14.99 -14.58 -11.76
N HIS A 62 15.64 -14.03 -12.80
CA HIS A 62 16.25 -14.85 -13.84
C HIS A 62 17.42 -15.68 -13.30
N HIS A 63 18.26 -15.12 -12.44
CA HIS A 63 19.41 -15.80 -11.85
C HIS A 63 19.03 -16.76 -10.74
N THR A 64 18.17 -16.36 -9.82
CA THR A 64 17.80 -17.16 -8.63
C THR A 64 16.70 -18.17 -8.90
N LYS A 65 15.93 -18.00 -10.00
CA LYS A 65 14.69 -18.74 -10.30
C LYS A 65 13.61 -18.60 -9.22
N ALA A 66 13.81 -17.72 -8.24
CA ALA A 66 12.85 -17.40 -7.20
C ALA A 66 12.02 -16.19 -7.64
N ARG A 67 10.75 -16.13 -7.20
CA ARG A 67 9.87 -14.98 -7.47
C ARG A 67 9.98 -13.99 -6.31
N ILE A 68 10.46 -12.78 -6.59
CA ILE A 68 10.60 -11.72 -5.58
C ILE A 68 9.26 -11.00 -5.40
N LYS A 69 8.84 -10.85 -4.15
CA LYS A 69 7.72 -10.00 -3.77
C LYS A 69 8.24 -8.58 -3.54
N LEU A 70 7.96 -7.66 -4.45
CA LEU A 70 8.40 -6.26 -4.38
C LEU A 70 7.19 -5.34 -4.26
N THR A 71 7.24 -4.44 -3.29
CA THR A 71 6.26 -3.38 -3.08
C THR A 71 6.97 -2.03 -3.06
N ILE A 72 6.44 -1.07 -3.79
CA ILE A 72 6.90 0.32 -3.79
C ILE A 72 6.03 1.11 -2.82
N ALA A 73 6.63 1.69 -1.79
CA ALA A 73 5.98 2.65 -0.92
C ALA A 73 6.29 4.08 -1.41
N GLY A 74 5.34 4.98 -1.27
CA GLY A 74 5.43 6.34 -1.85
C GLY A 74 4.77 6.42 -3.21
N GLY A 75 5.44 5.96 -4.25
CA GLY A 75 4.88 5.77 -5.59
C GLY A 75 4.33 7.05 -6.27
N GLY A 76 4.85 8.25 -5.94
CA GLY A 76 4.29 9.50 -6.47
C GLY A 76 4.26 9.61 -8.00
N GLU A 77 5.17 8.93 -8.70
CA GLU A 77 5.24 8.88 -10.16
C GLU A 77 4.93 7.48 -10.73
N ALA A 78 4.40 6.56 -9.92
CA ALA A 78 4.17 5.17 -10.31
C ALA A 78 3.20 5.02 -11.51
N HIS A 79 2.30 5.98 -11.72
CA HIS A 79 1.37 5.98 -12.85
C HIS A 79 2.06 5.98 -14.21
N LEU A 80 3.28 6.54 -14.31
CA LEU A 80 4.07 6.56 -15.53
C LEU A 80 4.53 5.16 -15.96
N LEU A 81 4.65 4.24 -15.02
CA LEU A 81 5.10 2.86 -15.21
C LEU A 81 4.00 1.85 -14.85
N ALA A 82 2.73 2.26 -14.89
CA ALA A 82 1.61 1.42 -14.47
C ALA A 82 1.56 0.06 -15.20
N LYS A 83 1.84 0.06 -16.51
CA LYS A 83 1.87 -1.15 -17.33
C LYS A 83 3.00 -2.07 -16.94
N GLU A 84 4.21 -1.54 -16.76
CA GLU A 84 5.42 -2.26 -16.39
C GLU A 84 5.29 -2.85 -14.98
N LEU A 85 4.73 -2.09 -14.02
CA LEU A 85 4.43 -2.53 -12.67
C LEU A 85 3.44 -3.71 -12.68
N GLY A 86 2.36 -3.60 -13.46
CA GLY A 86 1.37 -4.68 -13.58
C GLY A 86 1.96 -5.95 -14.19
N GLN A 87 2.80 -5.83 -15.23
CA GLN A 87 3.49 -6.96 -15.86
C GLN A 87 4.51 -7.61 -14.94
N ALA A 88 5.26 -6.80 -14.17
CA ALA A 88 6.27 -7.28 -13.23
C ALA A 88 5.66 -7.79 -11.91
N LYS A 89 4.34 -7.64 -11.71
CA LYS A 89 3.63 -7.95 -10.45
C LYS A 89 4.27 -7.25 -9.25
N VAL A 90 4.57 -5.96 -9.42
CA VAL A 90 5.04 -5.08 -8.36
C VAL A 90 3.85 -4.32 -7.80
N GLY A 91 3.70 -4.37 -6.48
CA GLY A 91 2.64 -3.64 -5.80
C GLY A 91 3.05 -2.20 -5.48
N VAL A 92 2.07 -1.34 -5.24
CA VAL A 92 2.30 0.08 -4.92
C VAL A 92 1.45 0.50 -3.73
N ILE A 93 2.08 1.05 -2.70
CA ILE A 93 1.42 1.75 -1.60
C ILE A 93 1.59 3.24 -1.85
N LEU A 94 0.50 3.93 -2.13
CA LEU A 94 0.52 5.38 -2.33
C LEU A 94 0.57 6.08 -0.98
N ASN A 95 1.64 6.82 -0.75
CA ASN A 95 1.93 7.52 0.48
C ASN A 95 2.63 8.86 0.16
N PRO A 96 1.92 9.99 0.23
CA PRO A 96 0.48 10.14 0.47
C PRO A 96 -0.39 9.69 -0.72
N VAL A 97 -1.69 9.55 -0.48
CA VAL A 97 -2.69 9.14 -1.51
C VAL A 97 -2.66 10.07 -2.72
N ARG A 98 -2.49 11.35 -2.47
CA ARG A 98 -2.34 12.41 -3.48
C ARG A 98 -0.96 13.02 -3.34
N PRO A 99 0.01 12.58 -4.14
CA PRO A 99 1.41 12.97 -4.00
C PRO A 99 1.67 14.37 -4.56
N PHE A 100 1.03 15.40 -4.03
CA PHE A 100 1.31 16.77 -4.39
C PHE A 100 2.68 17.19 -3.85
N PRO A 101 3.63 17.59 -4.70
CA PRO A 101 4.93 18.06 -4.27
C PRO A 101 4.85 19.47 -3.69
N ALA A 102 5.81 19.83 -2.86
CA ALA A 102 5.97 21.21 -2.38
C ALA A 102 6.25 22.18 -3.54
N ALA A 103 6.89 21.71 -4.61
CA ALA A 103 7.06 22.41 -5.87
C ALA A 103 6.65 21.51 -7.05
N TRP A 104 5.88 22.04 -7.99
CA TRP A 104 5.40 21.28 -9.16
C TRP A 104 6.51 20.68 -10.01
N ALA A 105 7.69 21.32 -10.04
CA ALA A 105 8.84 20.84 -10.78
C ALA A 105 9.54 19.63 -10.12
N SER A 106 9.21 19.30 -8.88
CA SER A 106 9.91 18.23 -8.14
C SER A 106 9.38 16.83 -8.41
N ARG A 107 8.18 16.69 -8.94
CA ARG A 107 7.55 15.40 -9.26
C ARG A 107 6.63 15.52 -10.46
N ARG A 108 6.56 14.46 -11.26
CA ARG A 108 5.62 14.29 -12.37
C ARG A 108 4.35 13.64 -11.84
N ILE A 109 3.42 14.43 -11.31
CA ILE A 109 2.19 13.92 -10.71
C ILE A 109 1.06 13.80 -11.74
N LEU A 110 0.11 12.90 -11.47
CA LEU A 110 -1.17 12.83 -12.14
C LEU A 110 -2.23 13.44 -11.21
N ALA A 111 -2.70 14.62 -11.57
CA ALA A 111 -3.52 15.42 -10.66
C ALA A 111 -4.90 14.82 -10.35
N GLY A 112 -5.45 14.03 -11.29
CA GLY A 112 -6.82 13.53 -11.16
C GLY A 112 -7.86 14.57 -11.60
N PRO A 113 -9.16 14.20 -11.57
CA PRO A 113 -10.24 15.10 -11.90
C PRO A 113 -10.25 16.38 -11.03
N PRO A 114 -10.58 17.55 -11.56
CA PRO A 114 -11.01 17.81 -12.95
C PRO A 114 -9.87 18.07 -13.93
N LEU A 115 -8.60 18.06 -13.49
CA LEU A 115 -7.46 18.40 -14.34
C LEU A 115 -7.08 17.29 -15.31
N THR A 116 -7.22 16.05 -14.90
CA THR A 116 -7.05 14.86 -15.74
C THR A 116 -8.25 13.93 -15.57
N GLU A 117 -8.54 13.11 -16.58
CA GLU A 117 -9.68 12.17 -16.54
C GLU A 117 -9.52 11.11 -15.46
N ASP A 118 -8.31 10.59 -15.33
CA ASP A 118 -7.99 9.55 -14.36
C ASP A 118 -7.16 10.10 -13.21
N SER A 119 -7.42 9.59 -12.01
CA SER A 119 -6.49 9.70 -10.89
C SER A 119 -5.39 8.61 -11.00
N GLN A 120 -4.31 8.79 -10.26
CA GLN A 120 -3.20 7.84 -10.23
C GLN A 120 -3.67 6.42 -9.84
N ILE A 121 -4.58 6.31 -8.88
CA ILE A 121 -5.14 5.02 -8.44
C ILE A 121 -5.88 4.34 -9.58
N VAL A 122 -6.75 5.07 -10.28
CA VAL A 122 -7.51 4.54 -11.42
C VAL A 122 -6.55 4.04 -12.50
N GLN A 123 -5.51 4.80 -12.80
CA GLN A 123 -4.51 4.42 -13.80
C GLN A 123 -3.77 3.13 -13.41
N LEU A 124 -3.34 3.00 -12.17
CA LEU A 124 -2.68 1.79 -11.68
C LEU A 124 -3.60 0.56 -11.70
N LEU A 125 -4.85 0.72 -11.25
CA LEU A 125 -5.84 -0.36 -11.26
C LEU A 125 -6.20 -0.83 -12.68
N LYS A 126 -6.28 0.08 -13.66
CA LYS A 126 -6.47 -0.27 -15.09
C LYS A 126 -5.39 -1.25 -15.58
N HIS A 127 -4.17 -1.14 -15.08
CA HIS A 127 -3.05 -2.01 -15.42
C HIS A 127 -2.87 -3.21 -14.47
N LYS A 128 -3.88 -3.50 -13.62
CA LYS A 128 -3.89 -4.64 -12.68
C LYS A 128 -2.75 -4.57 -11.65
N VAL A 129 -2.30 -3.38 -11.30
CA VAL A 129 -1.37 -3.18 -10.18
C VAL A 129 -2.15 -3.34 -8.88
N THR A 130 -1.61 -4.10 -7.93
CA THR A 130 -2.15 -4.11 -6.57
C THR A 130 -1.79 -2.80 -5.90
N VAL A 131 -2.79 -2.02 -5.52
CA VAL A 131 -2.62 -0.70 -4.93
C VAL A 131 -3.06 -0.74 -3.47
N GLY A 132 -2.26 -0.13 -2.61
CA GLY A 132 -2.60 0.19 -1.23
C GLY A 132 -2.60 1.70 -1.01
N VAL A 133 -3.35 2.13 -0.02
CA VAL A 133 -3.41 3.53 0.42
C VAL A 133 -2.77 3.62 1.79
N GLY A 134 -1.66 4.36 1.88
CA GLY A 134 -0.95 4.64 3.11
C GLY A 134 -1.07 6.10 3.52
N VAL A 135 -0.51 6.42 4.69
CA VAL A 135 -0.43 7.78 5.23
C VAL A 135 1.03 8.22 5.30
N LEU A 136 1.29 9.51 5.15
CA LEU A 136 2.65 10.05 5.24
C LEU A 136 3.05 10.18 6.72
N GLU A 137 2.16 10.74 7.54
CA GLU A 137 2.39 11.00 8.94
C GLU A 137 1.41 10.19 9.80
N SER A 138 1.86 9.72 10.96
CA SER A 138 1.05 8.87 11.84
C SER A 138 -0.27 9.51 12.28
N TRP A 139 -0.32 10.82 12.44
CA TRP A 139 -1.54 11.56 12.80
C TRP A 139 -2.58 11.59 11.67
N GLU A 140 -2.18 11.41 10.41
CA GLU A 140 -3.11 11.34 9.27
C GLU A 140 -3.95 10.06 9.29
N ALA A 141 -3.50 9.02 9.99
CA ALA A 141 -4.18 7.73 10.04
C ALA A 141 -5.65 7.84 10.52
N GLN A 142 -5.94 8.80 11.39
CA GLN A 142 -7.32 9.08 11.83
C GLN A 142 -8.26 9.47 10.69
N ASN A 143 -7.73 10.00 9.58
CA ASN A 143 -8.48 10.42 8.41
C ASN A 143 -8.53 9.36 7.31
N GLY A 144 -7.86 8.23 7.48
CA GLY A 144 -7.70 7.21 6.44
C GLY A 144 -9.01 6.75 5.80
N ARG A 145 -10.11 6.59 6.59
CA ARG A 145 -11.42 6.26 6.04
C ARG A 145 -11.96 7.33 5.08
N LEU A 146 -11.69 8.59 5.35
CA LEU A 146 -12.13 9.72 4.52
C LEU A 146 -11.32 9.79 3.22
N ASP A 147 -10.02 9.47 3.28
CA ASP A 147 -9.19 9.36 2.09
C ASP A 147 -9.66 8.24 1.17
N LEU A 148 -10.04 7.08 1.73
CA LEU A 148 -10.61 5.98 0.96
C LEU A 148 -11.97 6.36 0.36
N GLY A 149 -12.83 7.04 1.12
CA GLY A 149 -14.09 7.58 0.62
C GLY A 149 -13.90 8.57 -0.52
N TRP A 150 -12.90 9.44 -0.41
CA TRP A 150 -12.55 10.38 -1.46
C TRP A 150 -12.07 9.67 -2.73
N VAL A 151 -11.27 8.62 -2.62
CA VAL A 151 -10.84 7.80 -3.76
C VAL A 151 -12.04 7.27 -4.54
N ALA A 152 -13.07 6.76 -3.85
CA ALA A 152 -14.29 6.27 -4.50
C ALA A 152 -15.05 7.39 -5.22
N VAL A 153 -15.16 8.57 -4.61
CA VAL A 153 -15.83 9.75 -5.20
C VAL A 153 -15.06 10.26 -6.43
N GLU A 154 -13.74 10.44 -6.30
CA GLU A 154 -12.87 10.96 -7.36
C GLU A 154 -12.83 10.02 -8.58
N ALA A 155 -12.96 8.73 -8.35
CA ALA A 155 -13.04 7.75 -9.42
C ALA A 155 -14.31 7.83 -10.27
N GLY A 156 -15.32 8.62 -9.87
CA GLY A 156 -16.55 8.80 -10.64
C GLY A 156 -17.31 7.49 -10.89
N GLY A 157 -17.39 6.61 -9.92
CA GLY A 157 -18.06 5.31 -9.99
C GLY A 157 -17.22 4.17 -10.59
N ARG A 158 -15.98 4.41 -11.00
CA ARG A 158 -15.08 3.38 -11.54
C ARG A 158 -14.46 2.51 -10.44
N ILE A 159 -14.42 3.00 -9.21
CA ILE A 159 -13.96 2.29 -8.01
C ILE A 159 -15.15 2.25 -7.04
N PRO A 160 -15.82 1.11 -6.86
CA PRO A 160 -16.87 0.98 -5.86
C PRO A 160 -16.31 1.12 -4.44
N LYS A 161 -17.17 1.46 -3.48
CA LYS A 161 -16.76 1.70 -2.08
C LYS A 161 -16.07 0.49 -1.45
N GLU A 162 -16.52 -0.71 -1.76
CA GLU A 162 -15.92 -1.97 -1.31
C GLU A 162 -14.47 -2.08 -1.80
N GLN A 163 -14.24 -1.79 -3.07
CA GLN A 163 -12.89 -1.81 -3.63
C GLN A 163 -12.02 -0.68 -3.01
N ALA A 164 -12.58 0.49 -2.78
CA ALA A 164 -11.87 1.56 -2.09
C ALA A 164 -11.47 1.16 -0.67
N LEU A 165 -12.35 0.48 0.07
CA LEU A 165 -12.04 -0.06 1.39
C LEU A 165 -10.91 -1.09 1.33
N MET A 166 -10.91 -1.97 0.34
CA MET A 166 -9.83 -2.95 0.14
C MET A 166 -8.46 -2.30 -0.06
N LEU A 167 -8.37 -1.09 -0.62
CA LEU A 167 -7.09 -0.39 -0.80
C LEU A 167 -6.41 -0.07 0.54
N GLY A 168 -7.20 0.19 1.60
CA GLY A 168 -6.68 0.50 2.93
C GLY A 168 -6.61 -0.70 3.89
N THR A 169 -7.12 -1.86 3.49
CA THR A 169 -7.23 -3.05 4.34
C THR A 169 -6.53 -4.26 3.71
N VAL A 170 -7.25 -5.11 3.01
CA VAL A 170 -6.77 -6.37 2.45
C VAL A 170 -5.55 -6.18 1.54
N ASN A 171 -5.56 -5.13 0.71
CA ASN A 171 -4.42 -4.87 -0.17
C ASN A 171 -3.16 -4.48 0.61
N MET A 172 -3.31 -3.72 1.71
CA MET A 172 -2.16 -3.35 2.55
C MET A 172 -1.51 -4.59 3.15
N VAL A 173 -2.32 -5.52 3.67
CA VAL A 173 -1.82 -6.79 4.22
C VAL A 173 -1.04 -7.59 3.18
N LYS A 174 -1.59 -7.72 1.95
CA LYS A 174 -0.93 -8.39 0.82
C LYS A 174 0.39 -7.70 0.43
N LEU A 175 0.38 -6.36 0.36
CA LEU A 175 1.53 -5.56 -0.07
C LEU A 175 2.66 -5.56 0.96
N LEU A 176 2.32 -5.67 2.24
CA LEU A 176 3.29 -5.76 3.33
C LEU A 176 3.77 -7.20 3.59
N GLY A 177 3.16 -8.18 2.92
CA GLY A 177 3.56 -9.58 3.04
C GLY A 177 3.20 -10.21 4.38
N CYS A 178 2.23 -9.67 5.08
CA CYS A 178 1.62 -10.34 6.21
C CYS A 178 1.05 -11.67 5.71
N LYS A 179 1.29 -12.76 6.43
CA LYS A 179 0.94 -14.09 5.95
C LYS A 179 -0.57 -14.20 5.72
N GLU A 180 -0.93 -14.88 4.62
CA GLU A 180 -2.32 -15.29 4.39
C GLU A 180 -2.85 -16.20 5.52
N ASP A 181 -1.96 -16.92 6.22
CA ASP A 181 -2.30 -17.73 7.40
C ASP A 181 -2.85 -16.88 8.56
N ASP A 182 -2.48 -15.58 8.62
CA ASP A 182 -3.08 -14.61 9.54
C ASP A 182 -4.39 -14.01 8.99
N LEU A 183 -4.74 -14.35 7.74
CA LEU A 183 -5.88 -13.87 6.97
C LEU A 183 -6.69 -15.02 6.37
N GLU A 184 -6.51 -16.26 6.78
CA GLU A 184 -7.51 -17.29 6.50
C GLU A 184 -8.82 -16.81 7.11
N VAL A 185 -9.52 -16.04 6.28
CA VAL A 185 -10.95 -15.84 6.42
C VAL A 185 -11.55 -17.19 6.13
N ASP A 186 -11.54 -18.05 7.14
CA ASP A 186 -12.37 -19.23 7.16
C ASP A 186 -13.79 -18.69 6.97
N THR A 187 -14.39 -18.99 5.84
CA THR A 187 -15.74 -18.51 5.49
C THR A 187 -16.79 -18.95 6.50
N GLU A 188 -16.44 -19.82 7.44
CA GLU A 188 -17.25 -20.22 8.59
C GLU A 188 -17.05 -19.32 9.83
N SER A 189 -15.95 -18.54 9.92
CA SER A 189 -15.67 -17.65 11.06
C SER A 189 -15.89 -16.17 10.72
N VAL A 190 -17.09 -15.83 10.23
CA VAL A 190 -17.53 -14.44 9.93
C VAL A 190 -17.34 -13.47 11.13
N TRP A 191 -17.02 -14.00 12.29
CA TRP A 191 -16.94 -13.25 13.55
C TRP A 191 -15.49 -13.03 14.07
N GLU A 192 -14.47 -13.44 13.35
CA GLU A 192 -13.07 -13.22 13.76
C GLU A 192 -12.52 -11.85 13.35
N ASP A 193 -13.17 -11.20 12.39
CA ASP A 193 -12.77 -9.89 11.90
C ASP A 193 -13.24 -8.75 12.81
N GLU A 194 -12.50 -7.65 12.77
CA GLU A 194 -12.88 -6.43 13.47
C GLU A 194 -14.12 -5.83 12.80
N LEU A 195 -15.16 -5.56 13.60
CA LEU A 195 -16.42 -4.98 13.14
C LEU A 195 -16.49 -3.51 13.55
N VAL A 196 -16.91 -2.68 12.61
CA VAL A 196 -17.12 -1.25 12.84
C VAL A 196 -18.57 -0.92 12.56
N ALA A 197 -19.27 -0.42 13.56
CA ALA A 197 -20.64 0.09 13.42
C ALA A 197 -20.63 1.60 13.15
N THR A 198 -21.43 2.02 12.18
CA THR A 198 -21.58 3.42 11.80
C THR A 198 -23.02 3.88 11.94
N ALA A 199 -23.22 5.16 12.21
CA ALA A 199 -24.51 5.83 12.20
C ALA A 199 -24.50 7.00 11.21
N GLY A 200 -25.61 7.19 10.48
CA GLY A 200 -25.78 8.28 9.52
C GLY A 200 -25.25 7.99 8.12
N GLY A 201 -24.78 6.78 7.87
CA GLY A 201 -24.28 6.34 6.56
C GLY A 201 -23.29 5.20 6.68
N ASP A 202 -22.68 4.79 5.57
CA ASP A 202 -21.62 3.77 5.57
C ASP A 202 -20.27 4.32 6.06
N LEU A 203 -19.29 3.43 6.24
CA LEU A 203 -17.97 3.78 6.80
C LEU A 203 -17.24 4.85 6.00
N LEU A 204 -17.39 4.88 4.69
CA LEU A 204 -16.70 5.81 3.79
C LEU A 204 -17.47 7.10 3.53
N GLU A 205 -18.68 7.26 4.06
CA GLU A 205 -19.42 8.49 3.92
C GLU A 205 -18.95 9.56 4.90
N PHE A 206 -18.80 10.78 4.39
CA PHE A 206 -18.26 11.89 5.16
C PHE A 206 -19.15 12.26 6.36
N GLY A 207 -20.47 12.12 6.22
CA GLY A 207 -21.44 12.41 7.28
C GLY A 207 -21.60 11.32 8.31
N SER A 208 -21.05 10.13 8.08
CA SER A 208 -21.19 9.01 9.01
C SER A 208 -20.29 9.15 10.23
N LYS A 209 -20.75 8.62 11.36
CA LYS A 209 -19.98 8.56 12.61
C LYS A 209 -19.78 7.11 12.99
N ILE A 210 -18.57 6.78 13.45
CA ILE A 210 -18.30 5.48 14.09
C ILE A 210 -18.94 5.52 15.46
N VAL A 211 -19.81 4.56 15.75
CA VAL A 211 -20.52 4.45 17.03
C VAL A 211 -20.09 3.26 17.86
N ALA A 212 -19.53 2.23 17.26
CA ALA A 212 -18.93 1.13 18.00
C ALA A 212 -17.84 0.43 17.17
N VAL A 213 -16.89 -0.15 17.86
CA VAL A 213 -15.86 -1.04 17.31
C VAL A 213 -15.85 -2.30 18.15
N ALA A 214 -15.98 -3.45 17.51
CA ALA A 214 -15.89 -4.75 18.16
C ALA A 214 -14.69 -5.52 17.58
N SER A 215 -13.85 -6.03 18.45
CA SER A 215 -12.72 -6.90 18.08
C SER A 215 -12.90 -8.26 18.75
N PRO A 216 -13.53 -9.23 18.05
CA PRO A 216 -13.77 -10.57 18.61
C PRO A 216 -12.46 -11.25 19.00
N ARG A 217 -11.41 -11.10 18.18
CA ARG A 217 -10.08 -11.65 18.44
C ARG A 217 -9.44 -11.10 19.73
N ARG A 218 -9.71 -9.85 20.09
CA ARG A 218 -9.22 -9.22 21.33
C ARG A 218 -10.22 -9.29 22.47
N GLY A 219 -11.45 -9.72 22.20
CA GLY A 219 -12.52 -9.87 23.19
C GLY A 219 -13.03 -8.55 23.78
N PHE A 220 -12.99 -7.46 23.02
CA PHE A 220 -13.53 -6.17 23.48
C PHE A 220 -14.52 -5.56 22.50
N VAL A 221 -15.39 -4.71 23.05
CA VAL A 221 -16.34 -3.85 22.31
C VAL A 221 -16.27 -2.46 22.90
N ASP A 222 -15.91 -1.49 22.08
CA ASP A 222 -15.95 -0.07 22.44
C ASP A 222 -17.17 0.59 21.80
N VAL A 223 -17.91 1.37 22.55
CA VAL A 223 -19.09 2.15 22.10
C VAL A 223 -18.81 3.64 22.37
N PHE A 224 -19.06 4.51 21.36
CA PHE A 224 -18.75 5.94 21.39
C PHE A 224 -20.01 6.80 21.41
#